data_8d7fe9c7eb14a1bdbf0c59a193876bea
#
_entry.id   8d7fe9c7eb14a1bdbf0c59a193876bea
#
_cell.length_a   1.000
_cell.length_b   1.000
_cell.length_c   1.000
_cell.angle_alpha   90.00
_cell.angle_beta   90.00
_cell.angle_gamma   90.00
#
_symmetry.space_group_name_H-M   'P 1'
#
loop_
_entity.id
_entity.type
_entity.pdbx_description
1 polymer ?
#
loop_
_entity_poly.entity_id
_entity_poly.type
_entity_poly.pdbx_seq_one_letter_code
_entity_poly.pdbx_strand_id
1 'polypeptide(L)'
;MRADLVTCYAGVPEHFQADRGKVYRIHNYPDSRARGAFYSELASNRYNMIIMICAAQPIMTKWKWMLVARVRKKVLILNENGDYFYFDRGNLNTIREFVLFRAGMSGAVAVRTLGRLMAFPFALLYLILFAAVVHLRRKLRTL
;
A
#
# COMPACT_ATOMS: atom_id res chain seq x y z
N MET A 1 -18.53 -12.40 -16.78
CA MET A 1 -17.07 -12.44 -16.64
C MET A 1 -16.78 -13.01 -15.27
N ARG A 2 -15.87 -13.96 -15.12
CA ARG A 2 -15.55 -14.57 -13.83
C ARG A 2 -14.24 -14.00 -13.31
N ALA A 3 -14.24 -13.52 -12.07
CA ALA A 3 -13.08 -12.90 -11.43
C ALA A 3 -13.04 -13.23 -9.94
N ASP A 4 -11.88 -13.48 -9.40
CA ASP A 4 -11.70 -13.64 -7.95
C ASP A 4 -11.49 -12.26 -7.30
N LEU A 5 -12.11 -12.06 -6.14
CA LEU A 5 -11.99 -10.85 -5.34
C LEU A 5 -11.01 -11.08 -4.19
N VAL A 6 -10.01 -10.22 -4.08
CA VAL A 6 -9.08 -10.20 -2.95
C VAL A 6 -9.26 -8.91 -2.16
N THR A 7 -9.61 -9.04 -0.89
CA THR A 7 -9.94 -7.90 -0.02
C THR A 7 -9.37 -8.07 1.38
N CYS A 8 -9.10 -6.96 2.05
CA CYS A 8 -8.83 -6.91 3.50
C CYS A 8 -10.07 -6.53 4.33
N TYR A 9 -11.20 -6.26 3.68
CA TYR A 9 -12.45 -5.84 4.32
C TYR A 9 -13.41 -7.00 4.51
N ALA A 10 -14.30 -6.87 5.49
CA ALA A 10 -15.37 -7.83 5.74
C ALA A 10 -16.45 -7.79 4.65
N GLY A 11 -16.75 -6.60 4.13
CA GLY A 11 -17.73 -6.36 3.08
C GLY A 11 -17.26 -6.80 1.70
N VAL A 12 -18.24 -6.99 0.83
CA VAL A 12 -18.04 -7.25 -0.61
C VAL A 12 -18.75 -6.11 -1.35
N PRO A 13 -18.14 -5.53 -2.40
CA PRO A 13 -18.79 -4.49 -3.20
C PRO A 13 -20.13 -4.97 -3.76
N GLU A 14 -21.16 -4.12 -3.75
CA GLU A 14 -22.52 -4.46 -4.22
C GLU A 14 -22.55 -5.00 -5.66
N HIS A 15 -21.63 -4.51 -6.48
CA HIS A 15 -21.52 -4.93 -7.89
C HIS A 15 -20.78 -6.25 -8.09
N PHE A 16 -20.19 -6.82 -7.04
CA PHE A 16 -19.52 -8.11 -7.13
C PHE A 16 -20.51 -9.25 -6.93
N GLN A 17 -20.77 -9.99 -7.99
CA GLN A 17 -21.62 -11.16 -7.95
C GLN A 17 -20.81 -12.37 -7.47
N ALA A 18 -21.09 -12.84 -6.27
CA ALA A 18 -20.35 -13.94 -5.61
C ALA A 18 -20.48 -15.30 -6.36
N ASP A 19 -21.49 -15.46 -7.20
CA ASP A 19 -21.67 -16.62 -8.07
C ASP A 19 -20.65 -16.67 -9.25
N ARG A 20 -19.99 -15.56 -9.52
CA ARG A 20 -19.04 -15.41 -10.64
C ARG A 20 -17.56 -15.43 -10.21
N GLY A 21 -17.28 -15.63 -8.94
CA GLY A 21 -15.91 -15.69 -8.44
C GLY A 21 -15.83 -15.95 -6.95
N LYS A 22 -14.64 -16.28 -6.47
CA LYS A 22 -14.37 -16.55 -5.06
C LYS A 22 -13.87 -15.28 -4.37
N VAL A 23 -14.31 -15.05 -3.12
CA VAL A 23 -13.86 -13.94 -2.29
C VAL A 23 -12.77 -14.43 -1.33
N TYR A 24 -11.60 -13.83 -1.43
CA TYR A 24 -10.46 -14.11 -0.56
C TYR A 24 -10.23 -12.94 0.39
N ARG A 25 -10.24 -13.21 1.68
CA ARG A 25 -9.92 -12.24 2.72
C ARG A 25 -8.50 -12.45 3.21
N ILE A 26 -7.65 -11.44 3.03
CA ILE A 26 -6.21 -11.57 3.31
C ILE A 26 -5.89 -11.86 4.79
N HIS A 27 -6.76 -11.43 5.71
CA HIS A 27 -6.57 -11.71 7.15
C HIS A 27 -6.73 -13.19 7.51
N ASN A 28 -7.37 -14.00 6.65
CA ASN A 28 -7.43 -15.45 6.84
C ASN A 28 -6.07 -16.13 6.58
N TYR A 29 -5.08 -15.38 6.08
CA TYR A 29 -3.73 -15.86 5.73
C TYR A 29 -2.68 -15.05 6.49
N PRO A 30 -2.57 -15.19 7.84
CA PRO A 30 -1.69 -14.35 8.66
C PRO A 30 -0.21 -14.64 8.40
N ASP A 31 0.14 -15.89 8.17
CA ASP A 31 1.52 -16.35 8.07
C ASP A 31 2.06 -16.33 6.64
N SER A 32 3.38 -16.23 6.51
CA SER A 32 4.07 -16.25 5.21
C SER A 32 3.81 -17.54 4.42
N ARG A 33 3.73 -18.69 5.11
CA ARG A 33 3.42 -19.98 4.51
C ARG A 33 1.99 -20.04 3.98
N ALA A 34 1.02 -19.61 4.79
CA ALA A 34 -0.40 -19.51 4.39
C ALA A 34 -0.59 -18.57 3.19
N ARG A 35 0.10 -17.43 3.17
CA ARG A 35 0.11 -16.51 2.02
C ARG A 35 0.73 -17.12 0.77
N GLY A 36 1.78 -17.91 0.92
CA GLY A 36 2.38 -18.65 -0.20
C GLY A 36 1.38 -19.62 -0.84
N ALA A 37 0.68 -20.41 -0.03
CA ALA A 37 -0.37 -21.32 -0.48
C ALA A 37 -1.53 -20.56 -1.16
N PHE A 38 -1.97 -19.45 -0.59
CA PHE A 38 -2.98 -18.56 -1.16
C PHE A 38 -2.60 -18.04 -2.55
N TYR A 39 -1.36 -17.56 -2.74
CA TYR A 39 -0.92 -17.10 -4.06
C TYR A 39 -0.84 -18.24 -5.08
N SER A 40 -0.45 -19.45 -4.64
CA SER A 40 -0.44 -20.63 -5.49
C SER A 40 -1.85 -21.04 -5.90
N GLU A 41 -2.80 -21.01 -4.97
CA GLU A 41 -4.22 -21.28 -5.24
C GLU A 41 -4.76 -20.28 -6.27
N LEU A 42 -4.55 -18.98 -6.07
CA LEU A 42 -4.96 -17.95 -7.02
C LEU A 42 -4.33 -18.13 -8.40
N ALA A 43 -3.06 -18.53 -8.46
CA ALA A 43 -2.37 -18.76 -9.73
C ALA A 43 -2.95 -19.95 -10.49
N SER A 44 -3.37 -21.00 -9.78
CA SER A 44 -3.93 -22.23 -10.37
C SER A 44 -5.40 -22.14 -10.76
N ASN A 45 -6.15 -21.15 -10.24
CA ASN A 45 -7.57 -20.98 -10.54
C ASN A 45 -7.80 -20.77 -12.04
N ARG A 46 -8.95 -21.22 -12.55
CA ARG A 46 -9.35 -21.08 -13.96
C ARG A 46 -9.64 -19.65 -14.40
N TYR A 47 -9.85 -18.72 -13.46
CA TYR A 47 -10.18 -17.33 -13.77
C TYR A 47 -8.91 -16.56 -14.14
N ASN A 48 -9.01 -15.77 -15.20
CA ASN A 48 -7.87 -15.00 -15.69
C ASN A 48 -7.78 -13.59 -15.12
N MET A 49 -8.68 -13.22 -14.21
CA MET A 49 -8.74 -11.90 -13.62
C MET A 49 -8.90 -11.95 -12.11
N ILE A 50 -8.24 -11.03 -11.44
CA ILE A 50 -8.32 -10.80 -10.01
C ILE A 50 -8.73 -9.36 -9.78
N ILE A 51 -9.74 -9.13 -8.95
CA ILE A 51 -10.13 -7.81 -8.47
C ILE A 51 -9.48 -7.59 -7.10
N MET A 52 -8.73 -6.51 -6.96
CA MET A 52 -8.05 -6.17 -5.71
C MET A 52 -8.58 -4.84 -5.18
N ILE A 53 -9.12 -4.83 -3.97
CA ILE A 53 -9.58 -3.61 -3.32
C ILE A 53 -8.41 -2.91 -2.65
N CYS A 54 -8.19 -1.65 -3.01
CA CYS A 54 -7.13 -0.79 -2.48
C CYS A 54 -7.68 0.41 -1.68
N ALA A 55 -8.84 0.26 -1.04
CA ALA A 55 -9.45 1.31 -0.26
C ALA A 55 -8.75 1.53 1.09
N ALA A 56 -8.82 2.77 1.62
CA ALA A 56 -8.45 3.18 2.99
C ALA A 56 -7.06 2.79 3.50
N GLN A 57 -6.16 2.35 2.64
CA GLN A 57 -4.77 2.04 3.04
C GLN A 57 -3.83 3.07 2.43
N PRO A 58 -2.92 3.66 3.20
CA PRO A 58 -2.08 4.78 2.73
C PRO A 58 -1.16 4.40 1.57
N ILE A 59 -0.71 3.16 1.51
CA ILE A 59 0.17 2.64 0.45
C ILE A 59 -0.24 1.20 0.15
N MET A 60 0.03 0.73 -1.07
CA MET A 60 -0.11 -0.69 -1.39
C MET A 60 0.75 -1.51 -0.43
N THR A 61 0.11 -2.33 0.38
CA THR A 61 0.78 -3.19 1.35
C THR A 61 1.61 -4.28 0.66
N LYS A 62 2.60 -4.83 1.37
CA LYS A 62 3.50 -5.88 0.83
C LYS A 62 2.75 -7.02 0.16
N TRP A 63 1.60 -7.44 0.72
CA TRP A 63 0.84 -8.55 0.17
C TRP A 63 0.23 -8.24 -1.21
N LYS A 64 -0.15 -6.99 -1.47
CA LYS A 64 -0.69 -6.55 -2.78
C LYS A 64 0.39 -6.61 -3.85
N TRP A 65 1.58 -6.11 -3.56
CA TRP A 65 2.73 -6.21 -4.45
C TRP A 65 3.14 -7.65 -4.72
N MET A 66 3.17 -8.48 -3.67
CA MET A 66 3.48 -9.89 -3.80
C MET A 66 2.43 -10.64 -4.63
N LEU A 67 1.16 -10.28 -4.50
CA LEU A 67 0.09 -10.85 -5.32
C LEU A 67 0.31 -10.53 -6.79
N VAL A 68 0.53 -9.26 -7.13
CA VAL A 68 0.79 -8.84 -8.52
C VAL A 68 2.03 -9.53 -9.10
N ALA A 69 3.11 -9.65 -8.32
CA ALA A 69 4.35 -10.26 -8.77
C ALA A 69 4.25 -11.78 -8.99
N ARG A 70 3.51 -12.48 -8.12
CA ARG A 70 3.42 -13.95 -8.14
C ARG A 70 2.28 -14.49 -8.98
N VAL A 71 1.14 -13.80 -8.99
CA VAL A 71 -0.04 -14.22 -9.72
C VAL A 71 -0.05 -13.54 -11.08
N ARG A 72 0.45 -14.23 -12.10
CA ARG A 72 0.57 -13.71 -13.49
C ARG A 72 -0.79 -13.64 -14.20
N LYS A 73 -1.75 -12.94 -13.61
CA LYS A 73 -3.10 -12.74 -14.14
C LYS A 73 -3.39 -11.25 -14.31
N LYS A 74 -4.46 -10.92 -15.03
CA LYS A 74 -4.93 -9.54 -15.12
C LYS A 74 -5.44 -9.10 -13.74
N VAL A 75 -4.88 -8.04 -13.19
CA VAL A 75 -5.29 -7.48 -11.91
C VAL A 75 -6.07 -6.20 -12.19
N LEU A 76 -7.29 -6.14 -11.69
CA LEU A 76 -8.13 -4.94 -11.65
C LEU A 76 -8.02 -4.33 -10.26
N ILE A 77 -7.60 -3.10 -10.18
CA ILE A 77 -7.55 -2.35 -8.92
C ILE A 77 -8.84 -1.56 -8.80
N LEU A 78 -9.50 -1.69 -7.66
CA LEU A 78 -10.67 -0.92 -7.26
C LEU A 78 -10.30 -0.03 -6.08
N ASN A 79 -10.50 1.28 -6.19
CA ASN A 79 -10.25 2.22 -5.12
C ASN A 79 -11.52 2.51 -4.27
N GLU A 80 -11.38 3.35 -3.24
CA GLU A 80 -12.50 3.74 -2.37
C GLU A 80 -13.59 4.58 -3.04
N ASN A 81 -13.28 5.23 -4.15
CA ASN A 81 -14.21 6.06 -4.91
C ASN A 81 -15.01 5.25 -5.94
N GLY A 82 -14.74 3.95 -6.03
CA GLY A 82 -15.34 3.08 -7.04
C GLY A 82 -14.63 3.13 -8.40
N ASP A 83 -13.56 3.91 -8.52
CA ASP A 83 -12.76 3.92 -9.74
C ASP A 83 -11.99 2.62 -9.88
N TYR A 84 -11.88 2.15 -11.11
CA TYR A 84 -11.17 0.92 -11.41
C TYR A 84 -10.22 1.09 -12.59
N PHE A 85 -9.07 0.45 -12.50
CA PHE A 85 -8.12 0.38 -13.60
C PHE A 85 -7.34 -0.93 -13.59
N TYR A 86 -6.90 -1.34 -14.78
CA TYR A 86 -6.08 -2.53 -14.91
C TYR A 86 -4.63 -2.24 -14.52
N PHE A 87 -4.04 -3.16 -13.77
CA PHE A 87 -2.62 -3.14 -13.49
C PHE A 87 -1.86 -3.76 -14.68
N ASP A 88 -1.66 -2.96 -15.73
CA ASP A 88 -0.96 -3.34 -16.95
C ASP A 88 -0.04 -2.22 -17.46
N ARG A 89 0.71 -2.52 -18.50
CA ARG A 89 1.67 -1.57 -19.08
C ARG A 89 0.98 -0.35 -19.71
N GLY A 90 -0.23 -0.51 -20.23
CA GLY A 90 -1.00 0.59 -20.81
C GLY A 90 -1.42 1.65 -19.79
N ASN A 91 -1.58 1.24 -18.53
CA ASN A 91 -2.02 2.09 -17.43
C ASN A 91 -0.89 2.56 -16.51
N LEU A 92 0.38 2.48 -16.94
CA LEU A 92 1.53 2.84 -16.10
C LEU A 92 1.46 4.28 -15.55
N ASN A 93 0.97 5.22 -16.31
CA ASN A 93 0.80 6.61 -15.85
C ASN A 93 -0.23 6.68 -14.73
N THR A 94 -1.40 6.06 -14.90
CA THR A 94 -2.44 5.98 -13.87
C THR A 94 -1.93 5.28 -12.61
N ILE A 95 -1.19 4.18 -12.77
CA ILE A 95 -0.58 3.46 -11.65
C ILE A 95 0.43 4.36 -10.92
N ARG A 96 1.29 5.07 -11.65
CA ARG A 96 2.25 6.02 -11.08
C ARG A 96 1.54 7.12 -10.30
N GLU A 97 0.54 7.75 -10.89
CA GLU A 97 -0.26 8.80 -10.22
C GLU A 97 -0.94 8.26 -8.96
N PHE A 98 -1.54 7.09 -9.03
CA PHE A 98 -2.16 6.43 -7.89
C PHE A 98 -1.15 6.17 -6.76
N VAL A 99 0.03 5.67 -7.08
CA VAL A 99 1.10 5.41 -6.10
C VAL A 99 1.61 6.72 -5.50
N LEU A 100 1.86 7.74 -6.32
CA LEU A 100 2.33 9.05 -5.87
C LEU A 100 1.29 9.74 -4.99
N PHE A 101 0.02 9.67 -5.36
CA PHE A 101 -1.08 10.20 -4.55
C PHE A 101 -1.14 9.52 -3.18
N ARG A 102 -1.09 8.19 -3.14
CA ARG A 102 -1.12 7.40 -1.90
C ARG A 102 0.12 7.59 -1.03
N ALA A 103 1.27 7.85 -1.64
CA ALA A 103 2.50 8.20 -0.94
C ALA A 103 2.53 9.65 -0.43
N GLY A 104 1.48 10.44 -0.70
CA GLY A 104 1.45 11.86 -0.35
C GLY A 104 2.45 12.71 -1.15
N MET A 105 2.86 12.22 -2.32
CA MET A 105 3.84 12.89 -3.21
C MET A 105 3.18 13.52 -4.43
N SER A 106 1.89 13.85 -4.37
CA SER A 106 1.17 14.51 -5.46
C SER A 106 0.69 15.91 -5.05
N GLY A 107 0.76 16.85 -5.98
CA GLY A 107 0.26 18.21 -5.82
C GLY A 107 0.87 18.96 -4.62
N ALA A 108 0.06 19.74 -3.92
CA ALA A 108 0.48 20.56 -2.76
C ALA A 108 1.02 19.72 -1.59
N VAL A 109 0.59 18.48 -1.45
CA VAL A 109 1.06 17.58 -0.40
C VAL A 109 2.51 17.17 -0.65
N ALA A 110 2.91 16.98 -1.91
CA ALA A 110 4.29 16.67 -2.28
C ALA A 110 5.27 17.77 -1.85
N VAL A 111 4.89 19.03 -2.08
CA VAL A 111 5.71 20.20 -1.69
C VAL A 111 5.91 20.22 -0.17
N ARG A 112 4.83 19.99 0.59
CA ARG A 112 4.90 19.95 2.07
C ARG A 112 5.75 18.78 2.57
N THR A 113 5.62 17.61 1.96
CA THR A 113 6.39 16.41 2.32
C THR A 113 7.88 16.61 2.00
N LEU A 114 8.19 17.17 0.84
CA LEU A 114 9.55 17.50 0.43
C LEU A 114 10.17 18.56 1.36
N GLY A 115 9.41 19.60 1.69
CA GLY A 115 9.84 20.63 2.64
C GLY A 115 10.18 20.04 4.02
N ARG A 116 9.35 19.15 4.54
CA ARG A 116 9.61 18.45 5.81
C ARG A 116 10.85 17.56 5.74
N LEU A 117 11.02 16.84 4.64
CA LEU A 117 12.19 15.99 4.42
C LEU A 117 13.48 16.81 4.38
N MET A 118 13.46 17.96 3.71
CA MET A 118 14.60 18.89 3.64
C MET A 118 14.87 19.56 4.99
N ALA A 119 13.85 19.87 5.78
CA ALA A 119 14.00 20.46 7.11
C ALA A 119 14.49 19.46 8.17
N PHE A 120 14.28 18.16 7.97
CA PHE A 120 14.60 17.12 8.94
C PHE A 120 16.06 17.11 9.39
N PRO A 121 17.09 17.17 8.52
CA PRO A 121 18.49 17.18 8.96
C PRO A 121 18.84 18.41 9.80
N PHE A 122 18.25 19.57 9.51
CA PHE A 122 18.46 20.78 10.28
C PHE A 122 17.81 20.69 11.67
N ALA A 123 16.61 20.13 11.75
CA ALA A 123 15.93 19.87 13.02
C ALA A 123 16.72 18.88 13.88
N LEU A 124 17.26 17.81 13.28
CA LEU A 124 18.09 16.83 13.95
C LEU A 124 19.37 17.47 14.51
N LEU A 125 20.07 18.25 13.68
CA LEU A 125 21.29 18.96 14.09
C LEU A 125 21.01 19.92 15.26
N TYR A 126 19.92 20.69 15.18
CA TYR A 126 19.50 21.57 16.24
C TYR A 126 19.27 20.81 17.57
N LEU A 127 18.56 19.67 17.53
CA LEU A 127 18.30 18.86 18.72
C LEU A 127 19.59 18.30 19.34
N ILE A 128 20.53 17.86 18.51
CA ILE A 128 21.84 17.36 18.99
C ILE A 128 22.63 18.49 19.67
N LEU A 129 22.70 19.67 19.07
CA LEU A 129 23.40 20.84 19.65
C LEU A 129 22.72 21.28 20.94
N PHE A 130 21.39 21.33 20.96
CA PHE A 130 20.63 21.66 22.17
C PHE A 130 20.91 20.68 23.32
N ALA A 131 20.88 19.37 23.01
CA ALA A 131 21.20 18.33 23.99
C ALA A 131 22.63 18.47 24.53
N ALA A 132 23.60 18.75 23.67
CA ALA A 132 24.99 18.96 24.05
C ALA A 132 25.15 20.18 24.99
N VAL A 133 24.51 21.30 24.66
CA VAL A 133 24.52 22.50 25.52
C VAL A 133 23.89 22.25 26.88
N VAL A 134 22.75 21.54 26.93
CA VAL A 134 22.09 21.19 28.19
C VAL A 134 22.99 20.27 29.04
N HIS A 135 23.61 19.29 28.42
CA HIS A 135 24.54 18.38 29.11
C HIS A 135 25.76 19.11 29.66
N LEU A 136 26.35 20.01 28.88
CA LEU A 136 27.51 20.81 29.28
C LEU A 136 27.16 21.72 30.46
N ARG A 137 26.00 22.40 30.39
CA ARG A 137 25.50 23.25 31.51
C ARG A 137 25.28 22.47 32.81
N ARG A 138 24.73 21.26 32.71
CA ARG A 138 24.56 20.39 33.90
C ARG A 138 25.89 20.01 34.49
N LYS A 139 26.87 19.61 33.66
CA LYS A 139 28.20 19.23 34.16
C LYS A 139 28.96 20.37 34.83
N LEU A 140 28.82 21.60 34.28
CA LEU A 140 29.43 22.81 34.89
C LEU A 140 28.77 23.24 36.22
N ARG A 141 27.53 22.86 36.49
CA ARG A 141 26.87 23.16 37.76
C ARG A 141 27.17 22.14 38.86
N THR A 142 27.69 21.00 38.52
CA THR A 142 28.03 19.89 39.41
C THR A 142 29.52 19.84 39.76
N LEU A 143 30.32 20.75 39.20
CA LEU A 143 31.71 21.08 39.57
C LEU A 143 31.73 22.31 40.48
#